data_249032c4e9dfdaa8ceae4b4969ba8df1
#
_entry.id   249032c4e9dfdaa8ceae4b4969ba8df1
#
_cell.length_a   1.000
_cell.length_b   1.000
_cell.length_c   1.000
_cell.angle_alpha   90.00
_cell.angle_beta   90.00
_cell.angle_gamma   90.00
#
_symmetry.space_group_name_H-M   'P 1'
#
loop_
_entity.id
_entity.type
_entity.pdbx_description
1 polymer ?
#
loop_
_entity_poly.entity_id
_entity_poly.type
_entity_poly.pdbx_seq_one_letter_code
_entity_poly.pdbx_strand_id
1 'polypeptide(L)'
;MPRMFWECNRLYFDHSLPTPKFGLMKKLNKLARFEYFKNTKGKAPIKRQTILFSEYYDFDEETFRNLMVHEMIHYYLAWNRIKTKKDHGKEFMEIANNLNEKYGLNVTNTLDASSFQRTEQAPKAKGFWQWLLW
;
A
#
# COMPACT_ATOMS: atom_id res chain seq x y z
N MET A 1 10.52 5.17 5.64
CA MET A 1 9.84 4.08 4.88
C MET A 1 10.33 2.68 5.23
N PRO A 2 11.62 2.35 5.16
CA PRO A 2 12.05 1.00 5.51
C PRO A 2 11.69 0.58 6.92
N ARG A 3 11.83 1.46 7.91
CA ARG A 3 11.49 1.18 9.31
C ARG A 3 10.03 0.78 9.47
N MET A 4 9.10 1.51 8.85
CA MET A 4 7.67 1.20 8.91
C MET A 4 7.39 -0.17 8.27
N PHE A 5 8.02 -0.44 7.14
CA PHE A 5 7.89 -1.74 6.47
C PHE A 5 8.37 -2.88 7.39
N TRP A 6 9.56 -2.76 7.95
CA TRP A 6 10.11 -3.82 8.80
C TRP A 6 9.25 -4.07 10.03
N GLU A 7 8.75 -3.02 10.65
CA GLU A 7 7.83 -3.15 11.78
C GLU A 7 6.53 -3.85 11.39
N CYS A 8 5.91 -3.42 10.30
CA CYS A 8 4.67 -4.03 9.81
C CYS A 8 4.89 -5.48 9.38
N ASN A 9 6.02 -5.79 8.75
CA ASN A 9 6.34 -7.14 8.33
C ASN A 9 6.45 -8.07 9.54
N ARG A 10 7.10 -7.61 10.61
CA ARG A 10 7.22 -8.35 11.86
C ARG A 10 5.86 -8.51 12.55
N LEU A 11 5.08 -7.45 12.64
CA LEU A 11 3.83 -7.46 13.42
C LEU A 11 2.68 -8.17 12.69
N TYR A 12 2.59 -8.03 11.37
CA TYR A 12 1.39 -8.42 10.62
C TYR A 12 1.62 -9.50 9.57
N PHE A 13 2.85 -9.77 9.19
CA PHE A 13 3.16 -10.68 8.08
C PHE A 13 4.24 -11.74 8.42
N ASP A 14 4.50 -11.95 9.72
CA ASP A 14 5.43 -12.99 10.21
C ASP A 14 6.83 -12.94 9.57
N HIS A 15 7.34 -11.75 9.26
CA HIS A 15 8.63 -11.56 8.55
C HIS A 15 8.68 -12.24 7.17
N SER A 16 7.54 -12.55 6.58
CA SER A 16 7.51 -13.39 5.38
C SER A 16 7.86 -12.66 4.09
N LEU A 17 7.86 -11.32 4.08
CA LEU A 17 8.07 -10.55 2.87
C LEU A 17 9.51 -10.03 2.79
N PRO A 18 10.23 -10.29 1.68
CA PRO A 18 11.52 -9.65 1.45
C PRO A 18 11.39 -8.13 1.38
N THR A 19 12.43 -7.42 1.82
CA THR A 19 12.41 -5.96 1.80
C THR A 19 12.35 -5.45 0.35
N PRO A 20 11.32 -4.66 0.00
CA PRO A 20 11.21 -4.10 -1.35
C PRO A 20 12.06 -2.83 -1.48
N LYS A 21 12.08 -2.27 -2.68
CA LYS A 21 12.54 -0.90 -2.88
C LYS A 21 11.42 0.06 -2.49
N PHE A 22 11.80 1.27 -2.10
CA PHE A 22 10.87 2.33 -1.74
C PHE A 22 11.14 3.56 -2.61
N GLY A 23 10.08 4.30 -2.91
CA GLY A 23 10.22 5.51 -3.69
C GLY A 23 9.03 6.44 -3.51
N LEU A 24 9.10 7.56 -4.20
CA LEU A 24 8.06 8.57 -4.23
C LEU A 24 7.45 8.65 -5.62
N MET A 25 6.19 9.01 -5.69
CA MET A 25 5.51 9.24 -6.96
C MET A 25 4.77 10.58 -6.93
N LYS A 26 4.59 11.16 -8.10
CA LYS A 26 3.90 12.47 -8.27
C LYS A 26 2.47 12.22 -8.73
N LYS A 27 1.61 11.84 -7.78
CA LYS A 27 0.19 11.54 -8.05
C LYS A 27 -0.72 12.23 -7.03
N LEU A 28 -1.76 12.89 -7.51
CA LEU A 28 -2.82 13.44 -6.66
C LEU A 28 -3.95 12.44 -6.43
N ASN A 29 -4.17 11.54 -7.38
CA ASN A 29 -5.28 10.59 -7.34
C ASN A 29 -4.89 9.22 -6.80
N LYS A 30 -3.70 9.08 -6.23
CA LYS A 30 -3.23 7.84 -5.65
C LYS A 30 -2.27 8.14 -4.51
N LEU A 31 -2.51 7.54 -3.35
CA LEU A 31 -1.68 7.79 -2.16
C LEU A 31 -0.44 6.91 -2.14
N ALA A 32 -0.56 5.68 -2.59
CA ALA A 32 0.51 4.70 -2.59
C ALA A 32 0.31 3.69 -3.71
N ARG A 33 1.37 2.95 -4.03
CA ARG A 33 1.31 1.93 -5.07
C ARG A 33 2.35 0.85 -4.81
N PHE A 34 1.99 -0.40 -5.11
CA PHE A 34 2.91 -1.52 -5.13
C PHE A 34 3.13 -1.94 -6.58
N GLU A 35 4.40 -2.02 -6.99
CA GLU A 35 4.81 -2.43 -8.33
C GLU A 35 5.73 -3.64 -8.27
N TYR A 36 5.63 -4.51 -9.27
CA TYR A 36 6.50 -5.66 -9.39
C TYR A 36 6.48 -6.20 -10.82
N PHE A 37 7.39 -7.11 -11.09
CA PHE A 37 7.40 -7.89 -12.33
C PHE A 37 7.28 -9.37 -11.98
N LYS A 38 6.59 -10.13 -12.82
CA LYS A 38 6.61 -11.59 -12.69
C LYS A 38 8.01 -12.12 -12.89
N ASN A 39 8.42 -13.03 -12.02
CA ASN A 39 9.71 -13.69 -12.18
C ASN A 39 9.50 -15.01 -12.93
N THR A 40 10.10 -15.11 -14.11
CA THR A 40 10.02 -16.31 -14.95
C THR A 40 11.22 -17.23 -14.76
N LYS A 41 12.21 -16.79 -13.98
CA LYS A 41 13.43 -17.56 -13.71
C LYS A 41 13.66 -17.64 -12.22
N GLY A 42 13.91 -18.84 -11.69
CA GLY A 42 14.20 -19.05 -10.30
C GLY A 42 12.97 -19.32 -9.45
N LYS A 43 13.16 -19.37 -8.11
CA LYS A 43 12.11 -19.78 -7.16
C LYS A 43 11.20 -18.65 -6.73
N ALA A 44 11.70 -17.41 -6.70
CA ALA A 44 10.89 -16.28 -6.29
C ALA A 44 9.76 -16.01 -7.30
N PRO A 45 8.52 -15.78 -6.84
CA PRO A 45 7.39 -15.61 -7.73
C PRO A 45 7.39 -14.26 -8.48
N ILE A 46 7.97 -13.24 -7.86
CA ILE A 46 8.03 -11.88 -8.40
C ILE A 46 9.40 -11.27 -8.16
N LYS A 47 9.71 -10.20 -8.88
CA LYS A 47 10.99 -9.48 -8.76
C LYS A 47 10.75 -7.97 -8.87
N ARG A 48 11.76 -7.21 -8.45
CA ARG A 48 11.76 -5.73 -8.49
C ARG A 48 10.57 -5.12 -7.75
N GLN A 49 10.23 -5.70 -6.61
CA GLN A 49 9.16 -5.20 -5.76
C GLN A 49 9.48 -3.79 -5.30
N THR A 50 8.54 -2.88 -5.49
CA THR A 50 8.70 -1.48 -5.13
C THR A 50 7.41 -0.96 -4.50
N ILE A 51 7.51 -0.29 -3.37
CA ILE A 51 6.39 0.41 -2.74
C ILE A 51 6.65 1.90 -2.89
N LEU A 52 5.68 2.61 -3.47
CA LEU A 52 5.75 4.04 -3.76
C LEU A 52 4.68 4.78 -2.97
N PHE A 53 5.02 5.98 -2.51
CA PHE A 53 4.09 6.86 -1.83
C PHE A 53 4.03 8.20 -2.56
N SER A 54 2.85 8.83 -2.57
CA SER A 54 2.70 10.14 -3.18
C SER A 54 3.45 11.18 -2.37
N GLU A 55 4.33 11.96 -3.03
CA GLU A 55 5.02 13.09 -2.40
C GLU A 55 4.12 14.31 -2.23
N TYR A 56 2.89 14.26 -2.76
CA TYR A 56 1.96 15.37 -2.71
C TYR A 56 1.10 15.43 -1.44
N TYR A 57 1.24 14.45 -0.55
CA TYR A 57 0.47 14.38 0.69
C TYR A 57 1.37 14.19 1.89
N ASP A 58 0.99 14.85 2.99
CA ASP A 58 1.57 14.58 4.30
C ASP A 58 0.73 13.54 5.00
N PHE A 59 1.37 12.52 5.52
CA PHE A 59 0.72 11.44 6.24
C PHE A 59 1.19 11.46 7.69
N ASP A 60 0.26 11.40 8.64
CA ASP A 60 0.62 11.12 10.02
C ASP A 60 1.06 9.64 10.14
N GLU A 61 1.62 9.28 11.28
CA GLU A 61 2.17 7.94 11.47
C GLU A 61 1.11 6.86 11.31
N GLU A 62 -0.09 7.08 11.85
CA GLU A 62 -1.20 6.12 11.76
C GLU A 62 -1.64 5.92 10.31
N THR A 63 -1.84 7.00 9.58
CA THR A 63 -2.22 6.94 8.16
C THR A 63 -1.13 6.26 7.34
N PHE A 64 0.13 6.61 7.60
CA PHE A 64 1.26 6.00 6.89
C PHE A 64 1.33 4.49 7.15
N ARG A 65 1.08 4.06 8.37
CA ARG A 65 1.02 2.64 8.72
C ARG A 65 -0.09 1.93 7.94
N ASN A 66 -1.29 2.50 7.90
CA ASN A 66 -2.41 1.91 7.16
C ASN A 66 -2.13 1.84 5.66
N LEU A 67 -1.50 2.86 5.09
CA LEU A 67 -1.07 2.85 3.69
C LEU A 67 -0.02 1.78 3.43
N MET A 68 0.98 1.69 4.29
CA MET A 68 2.04 0.67 4.17
C MET A 68 1.43 -0.73 4.20
N VAL A 69 0.55 -0.99 5.17
CA VAL A 69 -0.10 -2.30 5.30
C VAL A 69 -0.98 -2.59 4.09
N HIS A 70 -1.68 -1.60 3.56
CA HIS A 70 -2.47 -1.76 2.35
C HIS A 70 -1.61 -2.27 1.18
N GLU A 71 -0.48 -1.61 0.93
CA GLU A 71 0.42 -2.04 -0.15
C GLU A 71 1.08 -3.39 0.17
N MET A 72 1.36 -3.67 1.44
CA MET A 72 1.92 -4.96 1.85
C MET A 72 0.93 -6.11 1.66
N ILE A 73 -0.38 -5.86 1.76
CA ILE A 73 -1.38 -6.89 1.43
C ILE A 73 -1.29 -7.24 -0.06
N HIS A 74 -1.19 -6.25 -0.94
CA HIS A 74 -0.96 -6.50 -2.37
C HIS A 74 0.32 -7.31 -2.59
N TYR A 75 1.38 -6.93 -1.88
CA TYR A 75 2.65 -7.64 -1.95
C TYR A 75 2.50 -9.09 -1.49
N TYR A 76 1.85 -9.31 -0.35
CA TYR A 76 1.61 -10.64 0.20
C TYR A 76 0.85 -11.52 -0.78
N LEU A 77 -0.20 -11.01 -1.41
CA LEU A 77 -0.97 -11.76 -2.39
C LEU A 77 -0.12 -12.15 -3.60
N ALA A 78 0.66 -11.20 -4.12
CA ALA A 78 1.55 -11.47 -5.25
C ALA A 78 2.67 -12.44 -4.89
N TRP A 79 3.29 -12.26 -3.73
CA TRP A 79 4.40 -13.10 -3.25
C TRP A 79 3.95 -14.55 -3.03
N ASN A 80 2.75 -14.76 -2.55
CA ASN A 80 2.20 -16.09 -2.29
C ASN A 80 1.41 -16.67 -3.47
N ARG A 81 1.49 -16.04 -4.64
CA ARG A 81 0.82 -16.49 -5.87
C ARG A 81 -0.70 -16.67 -5.71
N ILE A 82 -1.31 -15.83 -4.90
CA ILE A 82 -2.76 -15.85 -4.70
C ILE A 82 -3.41 -15.06 -5.84
N LYS A 83 -4.19 -15.75 -6.65
CA LYS A 83 -4.88 -15.11 -7.77
C LYS A 83 -6.12 -14.39 -7.29
N THR A 84 -6.34 -13.18 -7.80
CA THR A 84 -7.49 -12.36 -7.46
C THR A 84 -8.20 -11.91 -8.73
N LYS A 85 -9.52 -11.80 -8.69
CA LYS A 85 -10.31 -11.26 -9.82
C LYS A 85 -10.30 -9.74 -9.82
N LYS A 86 -10.19 -9.12 -8.64
CA LYS A 86 -10.16 -7.68 -8.45
C LYS A 86 -9.04 -7.32 -7.48
N ASP A 87 -8.42 -6.16 -7.67
CA ASP A 87 -7.32 -5.70 -6.81
C ASP A 87 -7.72 -5.63 -5.34
N HIS A 88 -8.90 -5.08 -5.06
CA HIS A 88 -9.43 -4.96 -3.70
C HIS A 88 -10.64 -5.85 -3.52
N GLY A 89 -10.55 -7.07 -4.05
CA GLY A 89 -11.62 -8.04 -3.96
C GLY A 89 -11.63 -8.82 -2.66
N LYS A 90 -12.22 -10.00 -2.70
CA LYS A 90 -12.43 -10.86 -1.53
C LYS A 90 -11.14 -11.15 -0.78
N GLU A 91 -10.09 -11.53 -1.50
CA GLU A 91 -8.83 -11.95 -0.90
C GLU A 91 -8.16 -10.79 -0.16
N PHE A 92 -8.14 -9.60 -0.78
CA PHE A 92 -7.61 -8.41 -0.15
C PHE A 92 -8.40 -8.03 1.10
N MET A 93 -9.71 -7.94 0.97
CA MET A 93 -10.57 -7.49 2.06
C MET A 93 -10.59 -8.46 3.24
N GLU A 94 -10.44 -9.75 2.99
CA GLU A 94 -10.35 -10.75 4.03
C GLU A 94 -9.12 -10.51 4.93
N ILE A 95 -7.96 -10.26 4.32
CA ILE A 95 -6.74 -9.94 5.07
C ILE A 95 -6.88 -8.59 5.77
N ALA A 96 -7.37 -7.57 5.07
CA ALA A 96 -7.54 -6.23 5.63
C ALA A 96 -8.48 -6.24 6.84
N ASN A 97 -9.62 -6.92 6.73
CA ASN A 97 -10.59 -7.01 7.81
C ASN A 97 -10.02 -7.75 9.03
N ASN A 98 -9.28 -8.83 8.81
CA ASN A 98 -8.64 -9.56 9.89
C ASN A 98 -7.61 -8.70 10.63
N LEU A 99 -6.78 -7.96 9.90
CA LEU A 99 -5.78 -7.07 10.51
C LEU A 99 -6.44 -5.91 11.24
N ASN A 100 -7.50 -5.34 10.66
CA ASN A 100 -8.25 -4.26 11.30
C ASN A 100 -8.87 -4.72 12.63
N GLU A 101 -9.48 -5.88 12.63
CA GLU A 101 -10.12 -6.44 13.83
C GLU A 101 -9.07 -6.80 14.90
N LYS A 102 -8.00 -7.47 14.49
CA LYS A 102 -7.02 -8.00 15.44
C LYS A 102 -6.10 -6.91 16.01
N TYR A 103 -5.73 -5.92 15.21
CA TYR A 103 -4.71 -4.93 15.60
C TYR A 103 -5.22 -3.50 15.66
N GLY A 104 -6.49 -3.27 15.39
CA GLY A 104 -7.04 -1.92 15.42
C GLY A 104 -6.58 -1.03 14.28
N LEU A 105 -6.19 -1.61 13.16
CA LEU A 105 -5.84 -0.87 11.96
C LEU A 105 -7.09 -0.38 11.24
N ASN A 106 -6.91 0.51 10.29
CA ASN A 106 -7.98 1.03 9.45
C ASN A 106 -7.59 0.96 7.97
N VAL A 107 -7.34 -0.25 7.50
CA VAL A 107 -6.99 -0.51 6.10
C VAL A 107 -8.26 -0.61 5.28
N THR A 108 -8.39 0.25 4.28
CA THR A 108 -9.59 0.33 3.42
C THR A 108 -9.20 0.25 1.95
N ASN A 109 -10.19 0.20 1.07
CA ASN A 109 -9.96 0.19 -0.37
C ASN A 109 -10.13 1.57 -1.02
N THR A 110 -10.70 2.54 -0.31
CA THR A 110 -10.85 3.91 -0.78
C THR A 110 -10.67 4.89 0.37
N LEU A 111 -10.20 6.10 0.04
CA LEU A 111 -10.06 7.19 1.00
C LEU A 111 -10.55 8.49 0.39
N ASP A 112 -11.07 9.38 1.25
CA ASP A 112 -11.47 10.72 0.83
C ASP A 112 -10.22 11.60 0.69
N ALA A 113 -9.94 12.08 -0.52
CA ALA A 113 -8.77 12.91 -0.79
C ALA A 113 -8.80 14.24 -0.04
N SER A 114 -9.99 14.76 0.27
CA SER A 114 -10.12 16.05 0.97
C SER A 114 -9.67 15.98 2.43
N SER A 115 -9.58 14.76 3.01
CA SER A 115 -9.15 14.58 4.38
C SER A 115 -7.64 14.64 4.58
N PHE A 116 -6.85 14.69 3.49
CA PHE A 116 -5.39 14.68 3.55
C PHE A 116 -4.80 16.04 3.26
N GLN A 117 -3.80 16.42 4.06
CA GLN A 117 -3.04 17.62 3.85
C GLN A 117 -2.06 17.42 2.69
N ARG A 118 -2.03 18.37 1.76
CA ARG A 118 -1.10 18.34 0.65
C ARG A 118 0.21 19.02 1.01
N THR A 119 1.29 18.52 0.39
CA THR A 119 2.62 19.13 0.52
C THR A 119 2.72 20.35 -0.41
N GLU A 120 3.80 21.12 -0.24
CA GLU A 120 4.08 22.26 -1.12
C GLU A 120 4.32 21.84 -2.57
N GLN A 121 4.79 20.61 -2.79
CA GLN A 121 5.02 20.08 -4.13
C GLN A 121 3.72 19.72 -4.86
N ALA A 122 2.59 19.65 -4.15
CA ALA A 122 1.33 19.25 -4.76
C ALA A 122 0.80 20.34 -5.67
N PRO A 123 0.41 20.01 -6.92
CA PRO A 123 -0.28 20.98 -7.78
C PRO A 123 -1.64 21.33 -7.22
N LYS A 124 -2.16 22.52 -7.57
CA LYS A 124 -3.50 22.88 -7.16
C LYS A 124 -4.49 21.92 -7.80
N ALA A 125 -5.27 21.22 -6.97
CA ALA A 125 -6.31 20.35 -7.49
C ALA A 125 -7.41 21.20 -8.08
N LYS A 126 -7.76 20.92 -9.34
CA LYS A 126 -8.97 21.42 -9.97
C LYS A 126 -10.02 20.33 -9.89
N GLY A 127 -11.17 20.63 -9.28
CA GLY A 127 -12.35 19.79 -9.40
C GLY A 127 -12.58 18.80 -8.28
N PHE A 128 -13.18 17.70 -8.60
CA PHE A 128 -14.03 16.87 -7.75
C PHE A 128 -13.29 15.67 -7.12
N TRP A 129 -12.00 15.74 -6.92
CA TRP A 129 -11.22 14.64 -6.35
C TRP A 129 -11.50 14.50 -4.86
N GLN A 130 -12.58 13.86 -4.52
CA GLN A 130 -12.93 13.56 -3.13
C GLN A 130 -12.47 12.18 -2.70
N TRP A 131 -12.36 11.24 -3.64
CA TRP A 131 -12.02 9.86 -3.35
C TRP A 131 -10.77 9.42 -4.09
N LEU A 132 -9.91 8.69 -3.38
CA LEU A 132 -8.72 8.10 -3.95
C LEU A 132 -8.88 6.58 -3.96
N LEU A 133 -8.43 5.96 -5.05
CA LEU A 133 -8.31 4.51 -5.14
C LEU A 133 -6.88 4.10 -4.78
N TRP A 134 -6.78 3.13 -3.93
CA TRP A 134 -5.48 2.66 -3.46
C TRP A 134 -4.86 1.66 -4.43
#